data_f1ac25b387e43d55035b22ca475a3536
#
_entry.id   f1ac25b387e43d55035b22ca475a3536
#
_cell.length_a   1.000
_cell.length_b   1.000
_cell.length_c   1.000
_cell.angle_alpha   90.00
_cell.angle_beta   90.00
_cell.angle_gamma   90.00
#
_symmetry.space_group_name_H-M   'P 1'
#
loop_
_entity.id
_entity.type
_entity.pdbx_description
1 polymer ?
#
loop_
_entity_poly.entity_id
_entity_poly.type
_entity_poly.pdbx_seq_one_letter_code
_entity_poly.pdbx_strand_id
1 'polypeptide(L)'
;MKKKLITTLLLLLVCLSGYSQISWNAKAGINISNIINSGEVDFKPGYQFGVGMDYYFNDHWGIQPSLLLISKGYKDKGDYYFPPFMENSEKLKSYDITDNKVYVELPLLLTYRFNVSEKLKLILSGGGYIAYGITGKFKNTNTLLDGSKRKDKVDSFSAGVEKFDTGLAAGAALEYNDKYSIGLSSDFGLKSTQARFKNRTYGLSFGYRF
;
A
#
# COMPACT_ATOMS: atom_id res chain seq x y z
N MET A 1 -9.60 -24.10 -21.22
CA MET A 1 -9.60 -24.01 -19.76
C MET A 1 -9.80 -22.57 -19.24
N LYS A 2 -9.07 -21.55 -19.70
CA LYS A 2 -9.17 -20.15 -19.24
C LYS A 2 -10.58 -19.54 -19.37
N LYS A 3 -11.28 -19.77 -20.49
CA LYS A 3 -12.66 -19.26 -20.70
C LYS A 3 -13.67 -19.86 -19.72
N LYS A 4 -13.59 -21.15 -19.41
CA LYS A 4 -14.47 -21.82 -18.43
C LYS A 4 -14.24 -21.28 -17.01
N LEU A 5 -12.97 -21.00 -16.64
CA LEU A 5 -12.62 -20.44 -15.34
C LEU A 5 -13.21 -19.01 -15.18
N ILE A 6 -13.10 -18.18 -16.21
CA ILE A 6 -13.67 -16.82 -16.22
C ILE A 6 -15.20 -16.86 -16.13
N THR A 7 -15.84 -17.76 -16.88
CA THR A 7 -17.31 -17.92 -16.85
C THR A 7 -17.79 -18.41 -15.48
N THR A 8 -17.08 -19.36 -14.87
CA THR A 8 -17.41 -19.85 -13.52
C THR A 8 -17.21 -18.75 -12.46
N LEU A 9 -16.16 -17.95 -12.58
CA LEU A 9 -15.90 -16.81 -11.68
C LEU A 9 -16.98 -15.72 -11.85
N LEU A 10 -17.42 -15.44 -13.08
CA LEU A 10 -18.52 -14.51 -13.36
C LEU A 10 -19.87 -15.03 -12.81
N LEU A 11 -20.16 -16.33 -12.97
CA LEU A 11 -21.36 -16.94 -12.41
C LEU A 11 -21.35 -16.89 -10.88
N LEU A 12 -20.21 -17.15 -10.24
CA LEU A 12 -20.06 -17.02 -8.78
C LEU A 12 -20.33 -15.59 -8.31
N LEU A 13 -19.82 -14.60 -9.04
CA LEU A 13 -20.06 -13.16 -8.75
C LEU A 13 -21.55 -12.79 -8.89
N VAL A 14 -22.25 -13.33 -9.88
CA VAL A 14 -23.70 -13.09 -10.09
C VAL A 14 -24.54 -13.78 -9.02
N CYS A 15 -24.16 -14.99 -8.57
CA CYS A 15 -24.84 -15.68 -7.47
C CYS A 15 -24.71 -14.95 -6.12
N LEU A 16 -23.65 -14.19 -5.90
CA LEU A 16 -23.43 -13.39 -4.68
C LEU A 16 -24.33 -12.13 -4.63
N SER A 17 -24.85 -11.68 -5.76
CA SER A 17 -25.69 -10.46 -5.86
C SER A 17 -27.10 -10.62 -5.27
N GLY A 18 -27.52 -11.84 -4.94
CA GLY A 18 -28.87 -12.15 -4.43
C GLY A 18 -29.08 -11.99 -2.93
N TYR A 19 -28.03 -11.69 -2.16
CA TYR A 19 -28.14 -11.56 -0.72
C TYR A 19 -28.06 -10.09 -0.29
N SER A 20 -29.03 -9.63 0.44
CA SER A 20 -29.17 -8.29 1.00
C SER A 20 -28.04 -7.86 1.98
N GLN A 21 -27.02 -8.71 2.14
CA GLN A 21 -25.87 -8.56 3.04
C GLN A 21 -24.61 -8.05 2.36
N ILE A 22 -24.64 -7.87 1.04
CA ILE A 22 -23.49 -7.36 0.26
C ILE A 22 -23.69 -5.88 0.00
N SER A 23 -22.71 -5.08 0.35
CA SER A 23 -22.62 -3.67 -0.04
C SER A 23 -21.28 -3.36 -0.68
N TRP A 24 -21.29 -2.49 -1.67
CA TRP A 24 -20.09 -2.02 -2.35
C TRP A 24 -19.61 -0.72 -1.71
N ASN A 25 -18.32 -0.52 -1.71
CA ASN A 25 -17.72 0.72 -1.23
C ASN A 25 -16.61 1.19 -2.18
N ALA A 26 -16.37 2.50 -2.20
CA ALA A 26 -15.20 3.11 -2.79
C ALA A 26 -14.41 3.81 -1.69
N LYS A 27 -13.07 3.76 -1.78
CA LYS A 27 -12.16 4.40 -0.82
C LYS A 27 -11.13 5.21 -1.57
N ALA A 28 -10.78 6.36 -1.00
CA ALA A 28 -9.64 7.17 -1.46
C ALA A 28 -8.92 7.75 -0.23
N GLY A 29 -7.60 7.89 -0.32
CA GLY A 29 -6.82 8.35 0.82
C GLY A 29 -5.38 8.66 0.49
N ILE A 30 -4.68 9.11 1.52
CA ILE A 30 -3.24 9.33 1.53
C ILE A 30 -2.58 8.26 2.39
N ASN A 31 -1.33 7.98 2.11
CA ASN A 31 -0.52 7.08 2.92
C ASN A 31 0.90 7.62 3.10
N ILE A 32 1.60 7.06 4.07
CA ILE A 32 3.04 7.15 4.21
C ILE A 32 3.61 5.74 4.21
N SER A 33 4.69 5.53 3.52
CA SER A 33 5.33 4.22 3.42
C SER A 33 6.84 4.30 3.55
N ASN A 34 7.43 3.26 4.09
CA ASN A 34 8.87 3.03 4.07
C ASN A 34 9.18 1.52 3.95
N ILE A 35 10.45 1.17 4.04
CA ILE A 35 10.93 -0.20 4.09
C ILE A 35 11.57 -0.47 5.45
N ILE A 36 11.43 -1.70 5.93
CA ILE A 36 12.09 -2.19 7.13
C ILE A 36 13.26 -3.11 6.76
N ASN A 37 14.18 -3.31 7.70
CA ASN A 37 15.45 -4.04 7.54
C ASN A 37 16.49 -3.34 6.64
N SER A 38 16.38 -2.02 6.45
CA SER A 38 17.29 -1.21 5.60
C SER A 38 18.09 -0.15 6.37
N GLY A 39 18.09 -0.19 7.70
CA GLY A 39 18.55 0.94 8.51
C GLY A 39 17.47 2.04 8.64
N GLU A 40 17.87 3.25 8.99
CA GLU A 40 16.95 4.38 9.11
C GLU A 40 16.67 4.98 7.74
N VAL A 41 15.47 4.76 7.22
CA VAL A 41 14.96 5.38 6.01
C VAL A 41 13.69 6.16 6.29
N ASP A 42 13.53 7.28 5.61
CA ASP A 42 12.39 8.18 5.77
C ASP A 42 11.11 7.63 5.17
N PHE A 43 9.99 8.03 5.77
CA PHE A 43 8.68 7.79 5.19
C PHE A 43 8.47 8.62 3.92
N LYS A 44 7.91 7.98 2.92
CA LYS A 44 7.51 8.61 1.67
C LYS A 44 5.99 8.79 1.65
N PRO A 45 5.47 10.00 1.42
CA PRO A 45 4.05 10.21 1.18
C PRO A 45 3.61 9.56 -0.13
N GLY A 46 2.39 9.03 -0.13
CA GLY A 46 1.76 8.36 -1.25
C GLY A 46 0.24 8.53 -1.23
N TYR A 47 -0.43 7.79 -2.08
CA TYR A 47 -1.88 7.78 -2.21
C TYR A 47 -2.39 6.35 -2.31
N GLN A 48 -3.68 6.18 -2.01
CA GLN A 48 -4.41 4.93 -2.19
C GLN A 48 -5.84 5.22 -2.59
N PHE A 49 -6.37 4.45 -3.53
CA PHE A 49 -7.78 4.48 -3.89
C PHE A 49 -8.22 3.17 -4.50
N GLY A 50 -9.50 2.88 -4.41
CA GLY A 50 -10.05 1.65 -4.97
C GLY A 50 -11.47 1.38 -4.54
N VAL A 51 -11.89 0.16 -4.81
CA VAL A 51 -13.23 -0.33 -4.52
C VAL A 51 -13.17 -1.58 -3.66
N GLY A 52 -14.20 -1.80 -2.89
CA GLY A 52 -14.32 -2.97 -2.04
C GLY A 52 -15.76 -3.45 -1.94
N MET A 53 -15.90 -4.62 -1.36
CA MET A 53 -17.16 -5.23 -1.05
C MET A 53 -17.17 -5.56 0.44
N ASP A 54 -18.27 -5.26 1.11
CA ASP A 54 -18.52 -5.65 2.49
C ASP A 54 -19.55 -6.77 2.50
N TYR A 55 -19.20 -7.90 3.09
CA TYR A 55 -20.12 -9.02 3.32
C TYR A 55 -20.16 -9.33 4.81
N TYR A 56 -21.32 -9.13 5.46
CA TYR A 56 -21.51 -9.41 6.86
C TYR A 56 -22.29 -10.72 7.06
N PHE A 57 -21.72 -11.65 7.84
CA PHE A 57 -22.39 -12.93 8.20
C PHE A 57 -23.43 -12.73 9.29
N ASN A 58 -23.23 -11.69 10.11
CA ASN A 58 -24.14 -11.25 11.18
C ASN A 58 -23.92 -9.75 11.45
N ASP A 59 -24.57 -9.20 12.47
CA ASP A 59 -24.51 -7.76 12.79
C ASP A 59 -23.10 -7.24 13.10
N HIS A 60 -22.15 -8.11 13.44
CA HIS A 60 -20.82 -7.76 13.89
C HIS A 60 -19.71 -8.23 12.96
N TRP A 61 -19.75 -9.48 12.52
CA TRP A 61 -18.66 -10.09 11.76
C TRP A 61 -18.90 -10.05 10.26
N GLY A 62 -17.85 -9.71 9.53
CA GLY A 62 -17.88 -9.72 8.07
C GLY A 62 -16.50 -9.90 7.47
N ILE A 63 -16.47 -9.95 6.14
CA ILE A 63 -15.26 -9.91 5.34
C ILE A 63 -15.30 -8.74 4.37
N GLN A 64 -14.15 -8.17 4.10
CA GLN A 64 -13.97 -7.04 3.20
C GLN A 64 -12.85 -7.32 2.20
N PRO A 65 -13.12 -7.99 1.06
CA PRO A 65 -12.22 -7.99 -0.07
C PRO A 65 -12.23 -6.61 -0.75
N SER A 66 -11.07 -6.15 -1.20
CA SER A 66 -10.95 -4.88 -1.90
C SER A 66 -9.94 -4.98 -3.05
N LEU A 67 -10.04 -4.07 -4.00
CA LEU A 67 -9.07 -3.84 -5.06
C LEU A 67 -8.58 -2.40 -4.95
N LEU A 68 -7.31 -2.21 -4.65
CA LEU A 68 -6.71 -0.90 -4.40
C LEU A 68 -5.59 -0.63 -5.40
N LEU A 69 -5.48 0.60 -5.84
CA LEU A 69 -4.27 1.16 -6.41
C LEU A 69 -3.56 1.95 -5.31
N ILE A 70 -2.33 1.56 -4.97
CA ILE A 70 -1.60 2.11 -3.83
C ILE A 70 -0.16 2.47 -4.22
N SER A 71 0.29 3.66 -3.81
CA SER A 71 1.67 4.09 -3.98
C SER A 71 2.47 3.79 -2.72
N LYS A 72 3.47 2.91 -2.83
CA LYS A 72 4.40 2.52 -1.76
C LYS A 72 5.84 2.92 -2.12
N GLY A 73 6.72 2.94 -1.13
CA GLY A 73 8.15 3.20 -1.35
C GLY A 73 8.82 3.85 -0.14
N TYR A 74 9.97 4.47 -0.36
CA TYR A 74 10.75 5.09 0.71
C TYR A 74 11.54 6.28 0.20
N LYS A 75 12.07 7.07 1.14
CA LYS A 75 13.09 8.09 0.92
C LYS A 75 14.30 7.78 1.77
N ASP A 76 15.46 8.06 1.22
CA ASP A 76 16.73 7.94 1.94
C ASP A 76 17.63 9.10 1.55
N LYS A 77 18.21 9.76 2.56
CA LYS A 77 19.07 10.93 2.40
C LYS A 77 20.24 10.80 3.33
N GLY A 78 21.41 11.15 2.85
CA GLY A 78 22.60 11.14 3.67
C GLY A 78 23.77 11.88 3.01
N ASP A 79 24.77 12.08 3.82
CA ASP A 79 26.05 12.65 3.38
C ASP A 79 27.04 11.51 3.13
N TYR A 80 27.85 11.68 2.11
CA TYR A 80 28.99 10.79 1.88
C TYR A 80 30.12 11.16 2.83
N TYR A 81 30.58 10.18 3.61
CA TYR A 81 31.78 10.31 4.42
C TYR A 81 32.96 9.65 3.69
N PHE A 82 33.92 10.47 3.26
CA PHE A 82 35.18 9.98 2.69
C PHE A 82 36.29 10.25 3.68
N PRO A 83 37.01 9.19 4.15
CA PRO A 83 38.23 9.40 4.96
C PRO A 83 39.25 10.23 4.21
N PRO A 84 40.08 11.05 4.90
CA PRO A 84 41.02 11.95 4.25
C PRO A 84 42.05 11.31 3.32
N PHE A 85 42.27 9.99 3.46
CA PHE A 85 43.19 9.21 2.63
C PHE A 85 42.53 8.59 1.37
N MET A 86 41.21 8.74 1.25
CA MET A 86 40.46 8.32 0.03
C MET A 86 40.23 9.53 -0.84
N GLU A 87 40.95 9.64 -1.95
CA GLU A 87 40.63 10.61 -2.98
C GLU A 87 39.37 10.20 -3.72
N ASN A 88 38.26 10.92 -3.47
CA ASN A 88 37.01 10.69 -4.17
C ASN A 88 37.06 11.38 -5.52
N SER A 89 37.26 10.63 -6.59
CA SER A 89 37.31 11.15 -7.95
C SER A 89 36.02 11.88 -8.40
N GLU A 90 34.87 11.53 -7.82
CA GLU A 90 33.58 12.15 -8.15
C GLU A 90 33.21 13.30 -7.20
N LYS A 91 33.98 13.55 -6.12
CA LYS A 91 33.75 14.65 -5.16
C LYS A 91 32.30 14.75 -4.69
N LEU A 92 31.68 13.58 -4.36
CA LEU A 92 30.30 13.49 -3.91
C LEU A 92 30.16 14.05 -2.47
N LYS A 93 29.14 14.88 -2.23
CA LYS A 93 28.83 15.47 -0.93
C LYS A 93 27.66 14.73 -0.26
N SER A 94 26.54 14.60 -0.95
CA SER A 94 25.33 14.00 -0.39
C SER A 94 24.49 13.30 -1.43
N TYR A 95 23.60 12.42 -0.97
CA TYR A 95 22.62 11.73 -1.82
C TYR A 95 21.19 11.95 -1.32
N ASP A 96 20.23 11.94 -2.25
CA ASP A 96 18.79 11.95 -2.00
C ASP A 96 18.14 10.92 -2.89
N ILE A 97 17.71 9.81 -2.28
CA ILE A 97 17.08 8.69 -2.96
C ILE A 97 15.58 8.73 -2.70
N THR A 98 14.79 8.57 -3.75
CA THR A 98 13.34 8.37 -3.63
C THR A 98 12.93 7.19 -4.51
N ASP A 99 12.43 6.14 -3.90
CA ASP A 99 11.80 5.02 -4.61
C ASP A 99 10.29 5.14 -4.52
N ASN A 100 9.62 5.20 -5.66
CA ASN A 100 8.17 5.30 -5.75
C ASN A 100 7.64 4.17 -6.63
N LYS A 101 6.92 3.24 -6.01
CA LYS A 101 6.29 2.09 -6.67
C LYS A 101 4.78 2.19 -6.56
N VAL A 102 4.08 1.81 -7.61
CA VAL A 102 2.61 1.72 -7.63
C VAL A 102 2.21 0.26 -7.78
N TYR A 103 1.34 -0.18 -6.89
CA TYR A 103 0.84 -1.55 -6.84
C TYR A 103 -0.67 -1.59 -7.07
N VAL A 104 -1.12 -2.64 -7.71
CA VAL A 104 -2.48 -3.15 -7.57
C VAL A 104 -2.46 -4.11 -6.39
N GLU A 105 -3.29 -3.86 -5.40
CA GLU A 105 -3.34 -4.61 -4.14
C GLU A 105 -4.73 -5.18 -3.90
N LEU A 106 -4.76 -6.41 -3.42
CA LEU A 106 -5.96 -7.18 -3.09
C LEU A 106 -5.90 -7.56 -1.60
N PRO A 107 -6.34 -6.69 -0.69
CA PRO A 107 -6.52 -7.07 0.70
C PRO A 107 -7.80 -7.90 0.88
N LEU A 108 -7.73 -8.92 1.74
CA LEU A 108 -8.86 -9.67 2.24
C LEU A 108 -8.88 -9.57 3.76
N LEU A 109 -9.82 -8.80 4.29
CA LEU A 109 -9.88 -8.47 5.71
C LEU A 109 -11.10 -9.10 6.35
N LEU A 110 -10.89 -9.73 7.51
CA LEU A 110 -11.95 -10.02 8.48
C LEU A 110 -12.26 -8.72 9.21
N THR A 111 -13.54 -8.40 9.38
CA THR A 111 -14.00 -7.17 10.01
C THR A 111 -14.88 -7.48 11.20
N TYR A 112 -14.76 -6.66 12.24
CA TYR A 112 -15.66 -6.67 13.38
C TYR A 112 -16.23 -5.26 13.59
N ARG A 113 -17.56 -5.17 13.64
CA ARG A 113 -18.31 -3.94 13.75
C ARG A 113 -18.87 -3.76 15.17
N PHE A 114 -18.53 -2.64 15.80
CA PHE A 114 -19.10 -2.20 17.08
C PHE A 114 -20.13 -1.09 16.81
N ASN A 115 -21.33 -1.25 17.27
CA ASN A 115 -22.35 -0.20 17.25
C ASN A 115 -22.09 0.77 18.39
N VAL A 116 -21.55 1.96 18.09
CA VAL A 116 -21.28 3.02 19.06
C VAL A 116 -22.56 3.80 19.32
N SER A 117 -23.35 4.06 18.28
CA SER A 117 -24.69 4.62 18.32
C SER A 117 -25.52 4.14 17.14
N GLU A 118 -26.78 4.54 17.03
CA GLU A 118 -27.64 4.19 15.88
C GLU A 118 -27.03 4.57 14.53
N LYS A 119 -26.25 5.66 14.48
CA LYS A 119 -25.66 6.18 13.24
C LYS A 119 -24.14 6.02 13.17
N LEU A 120 -23.49 5.65 14.25
CA LEU A 120 -22.03 5.58 14.33
C LEU A 120 -21.57 4.17 14.67
N LYS A 121 -20.71 3.61 13.83
CA LYS A 121 -20.11 2.29 14.02
C LYS A 121 -18.60 2.40 13.97
N LEU A 122 -17.93 1.66 14.85
CA LEU A 122 -16.48 1.44 14.81
C LEU A 122 -16.24 0.08 14.15
N ILE A 123 -15.43 0.04 13.12
CA ILE A 123 -15.05 -1.16 12.40
C ILE A 123 -13.57 -1.41 12.63
N LEU A 124 -13.24 -2.58 13.19
CA LEU A 124 -11.87 -3.08 13.25
C LEU A 124 -11.69 -4.12 12.16
N SER A 125 -10.52 -4.14 11.54
CA SER A 125 -10.24 -5.07 10.45
C SER A 125 -8.83 -5.64 10.55
N GLY A 126 -8.67 -6.89 10.11
CA GLY A 126 -7.38 -7.55 10.06
C GLY A 126 -7.37 -8.71 9.09
N GLY A 127 -6.25 -8.93 8.41
CA GLY A 127 -6.14 -10.00 7.43
C GLY A 127 -4.83 -9.96 6.66
N GLY A 128 -4.87 -10.44 5.43
CA GLY A 128 -3.72 -10.45 4.54
C GLY A 128 -3.97 -9.67 3.25
N TYR A 129 -2.89 -9.37 2.55
CA TYR A 129 -2.95 -8.82 1.21
C TYR A 129 -1.96 -9.51 0.28
N ILE A 130 -2.28 -9.45 -1.00
CA ILE A 130 -1.35 -9.68 -2.10
C ILE A 130 -1.32 -8.44 -2.98
N ALA A 131 -0.16 -8.13 -3.53
CA ALA A 131 -0.01 -6.95 -4.38
C ALA A 131 0.95 -7.23 -5.55
N TYR A 132 0.73 -6.55 -6.67
CA TYR A 132 1.57 -6.63 -7.84
C TYR A 132 1.97 -5.23 -8.32
N GLY A 133 3.28 -5.00 -8.42
CA GLY A 133 3.85 -3.75 -8.88
C GLY A 133 3.65 -3.54 -10.38
N ILE A 134 2.98 -2.47 -10.74
CA ILE A 134 2.62 -2.16 -12.14
C ILE A 134 3.54 -1.10 -12.75
N THR A 135 4.00 -0.15 -11.95
CA THR A 135 4.94 0.90 -12.39
C THR A 135 5.71 1.47 -11.20
N GLY A 136 6.85 2.05 -11.45
CA GLY A 136 7.64 2.70 -10.40
C GLY A 136 8.77 3.54 -10.97
N LYS A 137 9.27 4.46 -10.16
CA LYS A 137 10.41 5.33 -10.51
C LYS A 137 11.34 5.47 -9.32
N PHE A 138 12.53 4.98 -9.50
CA PHE A 138 13.66 5.20 -8.60
C PHE A 138 14.42 6.44 -9.07
N LYS A 139 14.55 7.40 -8.16
CA LYS A 139 15.30 8.65 -8.39
C LYS A 139 16.46 8.70 -7.41
N ASN A 140 17.64 8.96 -7.94
CA ASN A 140 18.83 9.24 -7.15
C ASN A 140 19.37 10.62 -7.54
N THR A 141 19.56 11.50 -6.57
CA THR A 141 20.14 12.83 -6.78
C THR A 141 21.41 12.91 -5.95
N ASN A 142 22.55 12.89 -6.59
CA ASN A 142 23.86 13.08 -5.98
C ASN A 142 24.24 14.57 -6.07
N THR A 143 24.58 15.18 -4.94
CA THR A 143 25.13 16.54 -4.87
C THR A 143 26.65 16.45 -4.77
N LEU A 144 27.35 17.15 -5.64
CA LEU A 144 28.81 17.21 -5.65
C LEU A 144 29.31 18.31 -4.68
N LEU A 145 30.60 18.31 -4.37
CA LEU A 145 31.23 19.32 -3.49
C LEU A 145 31.17 20.74 -4.06
N ASP A 146 31.13 20.88 -5.39
CA ASP A 146 30.98 22.16 -6.10
C ASP A 146 29.52 22.68 -6.10
N GLY A 147 28.59 21.92 -5.48
CA GLY A 147 27.18 22.27 -5.43
C GLY A 147 26.37 21.81 -6.66
N SER A 148 27.00 21.24 -7.68
CA SER A 148 26.29 20.70 -8.83
C SER A 148 25.51 19.44 -8.45
N LYS A 149 24.44 19.13 -9.21
CA LYS A 149 23.56 17.99 -8.93
C LYS A 149 23.46 17.05 -10.13
N ARG A 150 23.81 15.81 -9.93
CA ARG A 150 23.59 14.72 -10.89
C ARG A 150 22.32 13.97 -10.51
N LYS A 151 21.39 13.87 -11.45
CA LYS A 151 20.08 13.21 -11.27
C LYS A 151 20.01 11.99 -12.18
N ASP A 152 19.82 10.83 -11.56
CA ASP A 152 19.57 9.58 -12.24
C ASP A 152 18.14 9.11 -11.97
N LYS A 153 17.48 8.57 -13.00
CA LYS A 153 16.11 8.07 -12.90
C LYS A 153 15.99 6.78 -13.68
N VAL A 154 15.58 5.73 -12.97
CA VAL A 154 15.40 4.40 -13.56
C VAL A 154 14.04 3.83 -13.16
N ASP A 155 13.59 2.78 -13.86
CA ASP A 155 12.39 2.05 -13.45
C ASP A 155 12.67 1.30 -12.15
N SER A 156 11.78 1.44 -11.13
CA SER A 156 11.91 0.76 -9.84
C SER A 156 11.73 -0.75 -9.94
N PHE A 157 11.16 -1.24 -11.05
CA PHE A 157 10.99 -2.65 -11.36
C PHE A 157 11.92 -3.13 -12.47
N SER A 158 13.07 -2.49 -12.64
CA SER A 158 14.13 -2.97 -13.55
C SER A 158 14.60 -4.37 -13.16
N ALA A 159 15.42 -4.98 -14.01
CA ALA A 159 15.82 -6.39 -13.90
C ALA A 159 16.24 -6.79 -12.47
N GLY A 160 15.63 -7.84 -11.95
CA GLY A 160 15.91 -8.41 -10.62
C GLY A 160 15.11 -7.84 -9.46
N VAL A 161 14.25 -6.83 -9.67
CA VAL A 161 13.35 -6.32 -8.62
C VAL A 161 12.03 -7.08 -8.65
N GLU A 162 11.68 -7.68 -7.52
CA GLU A 162 10.43 -8.43 -7.34
C GLU A 162 9.22 -7.49 -7.41
N LYS A 163 8.25 -7.84 -8.28
CA LYS A 163 7.00 -7.10 -8.44
C LYS A 163 5.90 -7.57 -7.49
N PHE A 164 6.01 -8.81 -7.01
CA PHE A 164 5.01 -9.40 -6.13
C PHE A 164 5.31 -9.08 -4.68
N ASP A 165 4.32 -8.53 -3.97
CA ASP A 165 4.34 -8.25 -2.53
C ASP A 165 3.18 -8.95 -1.85
N THR A 166 3.38 -9.36 -0.60
CA THR A 166 2.34 -9.95 0.25
C THR A 166 2.63 -9.66 1.71
N GLY A 167 1.58 -9.55 2.50
CA GLY A 167 1.74 -9.19 3.89
C GLY A 167 0.45 -9.28 4.70
N LEU A 168 0.54 -8.74 5.90
CA LEU A 168 -0.58 -8.55 6.81
C LEU A 168 -1.08 -7.12 6.69
N ALA A 169 -2.40 -6.97 6.81
CA ALA A 169 -3.06 -5.67 6.85
C ALA A 169 -4.00 -5.60 8.05
N ALA A 170 -4.04 -4.45 8.69
CA ALA A 170 -4.95 -4.15 9.79
C ALA A 170 -5.51 -2.73 9.62
N GLY A 171 -6.69 -2.49 10.20
CA GLY A 171 -7.32 -1.18 10.12
C GLY A 171 -8.36 -0.94 11.20
N ALA A 172 -8.69 0.35 11.36
CA ALA A 172 -9.79 0.81 12.17
C ALA A 172 -10.52 1.94 11.42
N ALA A 173 -11.85 1.89 11.36
CA ALA A 173 -12.64 2.91 10.69
C ALA A 173 -13.86 3.30 11.50
N LEU A 174 -14.21 4.58 11.45
CA LEU A 174 -15.47 5.09 11.91
C LEU A 174 -16.41 5.22 10.71
N GLU A 175 -17.54 4.55 10.79
CA GLU A 175 -18.60 4.57 9.77
C GLU A 175 -19.79 5.36 10.28
N TYR A 176 -20.25 6.33 9.51
CA TYR A 176 -21.39 7.16 9.81
C TYR A 176 -22.54 6.91 8.85
N ASN A 177 -23.72 6.67 9.43
CA ASN A 177 -24.99 6.48 8.73
C ASN A 177 -24.95 5.36 7.67
N ASP A 178 -24.15 4.30 7.91
CA ASP A 178 -23.91 3.17 7.01
C ASP A 178 -23.41 3.55 5.60
N LYS A 179 -22.90 4.78 5.43
CA LYS A 179 -22.50 5.32 4.13
C LYS A 179 -21.09 5.88 4.09
N TYR A 180 -20.73 6.70 5.05
CA TYR A 180 -19.46 7.42 5.06
C TYR A 180 -18.51 6.79 6.05
N SER A 181 -17.28 6.62 5.67
CA SER A 181 -16.26 6.12 6.60
C SER A 181 -14.99 6.94 6.53
N ILE A 182 -14.33 7.08 7.67
CA ILE A 182 -12.96 7.55 7.78
C ILE A 182 -12.16 6.45 8.48
N GLY A 183 -11.03 6.06 7.92
CA GLY A 183 -10.29 4.91 8.42
C GLY A 183 -8.79 5.09 8.40
N LEU A 184 -8.15 4.44 9.36
CA LEU A 184 -6.71 4.24 9.43
C LEU A 184 -6.40 2.81 9.01
N SER A 185 -5.34 2.63 8.25
CA SER A 185 -4.84 1.32 7.81
C SER A 185 -3.35 1.18 8.02
N SER A 186 -2.91 -0.05 8.17
CA SER A 186 -1.50 -0.40 8.28
C SER A 186 -1.23 -1.69 7.56
N ASP A 187 -0.24 -1.68 6.63
CA ASP A 187 0.22 -2.86 5.92
C ASP A 187 1.66 -3.19 6.32
N PHE A 188 1.91 -4.46 6.58
CA PHE A 188 3.22 -5.02 6.92
C PHE A 188 3.59 -6.10 5.91
N GLY A 189 4.52 -5.81 5.01
CA GLY A 189 5.05 -6.77 4.05
C GLY A 189 5.76 -7.93 4.75
N LEU A 190 5.44 -9.14 4.33
CA LEU A 190 6.11 -10.36 4.78
C LEU A 190 7.16 -10.81 3.78
N LYS A 191 6.92 -10.59 2.50
CA LYS A 191 7.86 -10.91 1.43
C LYS A 191 8.88 -9.78 1.24
N SER A 192 10.12 -10.14 1.04
CA SER A 192 11.15 -9.19 0.66
C SER A 192 11.03 -8.83 -0.82
N THR A 193 10.87 -7.56 -1.11
CA THR A 193 10.77 -7.04 -2.48
C THR A 193 12.13 -6.77 -3.10
N GLN A 194 13.16 -6.60 -2.28
CA GLN A 194 14.54 -6.36 -2.69
C GLN A 194 15.46 -6.65 -1.51
N ALA A 195 16.48 -7.50 -1.68
CA ALA A 195 17.59 -7.72 -0.73
C ALA A 195 17.23 -7.74 0.77
N ARG A 196 16.11 -8.37 1.17
CA ARG A 196 15.54 -8.46 2.53
C ARG A 196 14.65 -7.27 2.96
N PHE A 197 14.44 -6.26 2.14
CA PHE A 197 13.58 -5.14 2.49
C PHE A 197 12.10 -5.50 2.37
N LYS A 198 11.31 -5.13 3.37
CA LYS A 198 9.87 -5.36 3.41
C LYS A 198 9.15 -4.01 3.46
N ASN A 199 8.05 -3.90 2.72
CA ASN A 199 7.23 -2.69 2.73
C ASN A 199 6.49 -2.52 4.06
N ARG A 200 6.37 -1.28 4.52
CA ARG A 200 5.50 -0.89 5.62
C ARG A 200 4.76 0.38 5.22
N THR A 201 3.43 0.38 5.38
CA THR A 201 2.58 1.48 4.94
C THR A 201 1.55 1.80 6.01
N TYR A 202 1.29 3.08 6.22
CA TYR A 202 0.22 3.59 7.08
C TYR A 202 -0.65 4.52 6.24
N GLY A 203 -1.95 4.35 6.30
CA GLY A 203 -2.91 5.08 5.47
C GLY A 203 -4.00 5.75 6.28
N LEU A 204 -4.47 6.88 5.76
CA LEU A 204 -5.71 7.54 6.15
C LEU A 204 -6.61 7.59 4.92
N SER A 205 -7.82 7.08 5.03
CA SER A 205 -8.75 7.00 3.91
C SER A 205 -10.14 7.49 4.29
N PHE A 206 -10.82 8.04 3.29
CA PHE A 206 -12.26 8.29 3.30
C PHE A 206 -12.93 7.25 2.39
N GLY A 207 -14.06 6.72 2.82
CA GLY A 207 -14.85 5.73 2.08
C GLY A 207 -16.31 6.14 1.96
N TYR A 208 -16.92 5.67 0.88
CA TYR A 208 -18.36 5.79 0.63
C TYR A 208 -18.92 4.42 0.26
N ARG A 209 -20.03 4.04 0.92
CA ARG A 209 -20.76 2.80 0.65
C ARG A 209 -22.02 3.10 -0.16
N PHE A 210 -22.25 2.31 -1.20
CA PHE A 210 -23.39 2.42 -2.11
C PHE A 210 -24.59 1.64 -1.60
#